data_6d19b9f0ec999ea6242d104b5e6e056a
#
_entry.id   6d19b9f0ec999ea6242d104b5e6e056a
#
_cell.length_a   1.000
_cell.length_b   1.000
_cell.length_c   1.000
_cell.angle_alpha   90.00
_cell.angle_beta   90.00
_cell.angle_gamma   90.00
#
_symmetry.space_group_name_H-M   'P 1'
#
loop_
_entity.id
_entity.type
_entity.pdbx_description
1 polymer ?
#
loop_
_entity_poly.entity_id
_entity_poly.type
_entity_poly.pdbx_seq_one_letter_code
_entity_poly.pdbx_strand_id
1 'polypeptide(L)'
;MKFLLTSAGISNDSIRNALVESLGKPIAESSALVIPTGMYAIPGGAAHAWRFLRGVDTTPLCELGWKSLGVLELTALPSINEEQWVPMVQGTDALLVAGGDVLYLCYWMRQSGLADLLPELPRETVYVGVSAGSMVVTPNFGETYDGWFCREPPASNLPKGSDRALGLVDFSVFPHLDYPSFPENSLANAERWAAKGPVPTYAIDDQTAIKVIDGAVEVVSEGHWKRFVP
;
A
#
# COMPACT_ATOMS: atom_id res chain seq x y z
N MET A 1 -1.49 -14.78 2.65
CA MET A 1 -1.77 -13.38 3.04
C MET A 1 -2.97 -12.86 2.26
N LYS A 2 -3.79 -12.02 2.87
CA LYS A 2 -4.94 -11.34 2.25
C LYS A 2 -4.58 -9.89 1.97
N PHE A 3 -5.23 -9.25 0.98
CA PHE A 3 -5.01 -7.84 0.67
C PHE A 3 -6.31 -7.04 0.73
N LEU A 4 -6.22 -5.83 1.25
CA LEU A 4 -7.21 -4.77 1.15
C LEU A 4 -6.51 -3.51 0.63
N LEU A 5 -6.63 -3.26 -0.67
CA LEU A 5 -5.91 -2.20 -1.38
C LEU A 5 -6.84 -1.00 -1.61
N THR A 6 -6.52 0.14 -1.00
CA THR A 6 -7.37 1.34 -0.96
C THR A 6 -6.66 2.54 -1.60
N SER A 7 -7.42 3.56 -1.98
CA SER A 7 -6.86 4.88 -2.27
C SER A 7 -6.59 5.67 -1.00
N ALA A 8 -7.57 5.77 -0.09
CA ALA A 8 -7.57 6.69 1.05
C ALA A 8 -7.81 6.01 2.40
N GLY A 9 -7.44 4.74 2.56
CA GLY A 9 -7.62 3.99 3.81
C GLY A 9 -9.06 3.51 4.00
N ILE A 10 -9.52 3.44 5.24
CA ILE A 10 -10.84 2.91 5.61
C ILE A 10 -11.86 4.05 5.63
N SER A 11 -12.20 4.56 4.46
CA SER A 11 -12.95 5.79 4.26
C SER A 11 -14.47 5.66 4.42
N ASN A 12 -15.02 4.44 4.44
CA ASN A 12 -16.45 4.17 4.56
C ASN A 12 -16.74 2.83 5.25
N ASP A 13 -18.02 2.57 5.52
CA ASP A 13 -18.46 1.38 6.25
C ASP A 13 -18.27 0.08 5.45
N SER A 14 -18.45 0.10 4.15
CA SER A 14 -18.24 -1.07 3.29
C SER A 14 -16.77 -1.52 3.31
N ILE A 15 -15.82 -0.60 3.21
CA ILE A 15 -14.38 -0.90 3.33
C ILE A 15 -14.04 -1.37 4.75
N ARG A 16 -14.65 -0.76 5.79
CA ARG A 16 -14.46 -1.18 7.17
C ARG A 16 -14.95 -2.62 7.39
N ASN A 17 -16.11 -2.97 6.86
CA ASN A 17 -16.65 -4.32 6.95
C ASN A 17 -15.76 -5.33 6.21
N ALA A 18 -15.22 -4.96 5.04
CA ALA A 18 -14.27 -5.79 4.30
C ALA A 18 -12.97 -6.03 5.09
N LEU A 19 -12.49 -5.02 5.84
CA LEU A 19 -11.34 -5.19 6.75
C LEU A 19 -11.65 -6.20 7.86
N VAL A 20 -12.80 -6.05 8.55
CA VAL A 20 -13.21 -6.94 9.63
C VAL A 20 -13.39 -8.39 9.12
N GLU A 21 -14.01 -8.57 7.95
CA GLU A 21 -14.13 -9.87 7.29
C GLU A 21 -12.75 -10.48 6.98
N SER A 22 -11.83 -9.67 6.45
CA SER A 22 -10.47 -10.12 6.14
C SER A 22 -9.70 -10.54 7.38
N LEU A 23 -9.82 -9.79 8.48
CA LEU A 23 -9.21 -10.11 9.77
C LEU A 23 -9.84 -11.38 10.41
N GLY A 24 -11.11 -11.67 10.14
CA GLY A 24 -11.86 -12.76 10.76
C GLY A 24 -12.19 -12.53 12.25
N LYS A 25 -11.93 -11.32 12.76
CA LYS A 25 -12.19 -10.89 14.14
C LYS A 25 -12.32 -9.37 14.22
N PRO A 26 -12.84 -8.82 15.33
CA PRO A 26 -12.93 -7.37 15.52
C PRO A 26 -11.56 -6.67 15.44
N ILE A 27 -11.51 -5.44 14.93
CA ILE A 27 -10.30 -4.61 14.89
C ILE A 27 -9.72 -4.44 16.32
N ALA A 28 -10.59 -4.26 17.31
CA ALA A 28 -10.20 -4.12 18.74
C ALA A 28 -9.55 -5.37 19.35
N GLU A 29 -9.58 -6.50 18.65
CA GLU A 29 -8.91 -7.75 19.04
C GLU A 29 -7.68 -8.03 18.18
N SER A 30 -7.41 -7.20 17.16
CA SER A 30 -6.36 -7.39 16.17
C SER A 30 -5.16 -6.49 16.44
N SER A 31 -3.96 -7.05 16.31
CA SER A 31 -2.69 -6.32 16.35
C SER A 31 -2.31 -5.83 14.95
N ALA A 32 -1.70 -4.65 14.86
CA ALA A 32 -1.25 -4.10 13.60
C ALA A 32 0.14 -3.48 13.67
N LEU A 33 0.88 -3.53 12.55
CA LEU A 33 2.12 -2.80 12.33
C LEU A 33 1.93 -1.80 11.19
N VAL A 34 2.24 -0.54 11.46
CA VAL A 34 2.17 0.56 10.48
C VAL A 34 3.52 0.74 9.81
N ILE A 35 3.52 0.86 8.50
CA ILE A 35 4.70 1.15 7.67
C ILE A 35 4.52 2.53 7.03
N PRO A 36 5.05 3.61 7.65
CA PRO A 36 4.90 4.98 7.16
C PRO A 36 5.97 5.39 6.16
N THR A 37 6.92 4.51 5.84
CA THR A 37 8.17 4.80 5.12
C THR A 37 7.97 5.62 3.85
N GLY A 38 6.98 5.30 3.00
CA GLY A 38 6.70 6.03 1.76
C GLY A 38 6.38 7.52 1.98
N MET A 39 5.82 7.87 3.13
CA MET A 39 5.45 9.25 3.45
C MET A 39 6.66 10.17 3.61
N TYR A 40 7.79 9.67 4.08
CA TYR A 40 8.96 10.52 4.35
C TYR A 40 9.59 11.12 3.10
N ALA A 41 9.37 10.52 1.93
CA ALA A 41 9.96 10.99 0.67
C ALA A 41 9.17 12.11 -0.02
N ILE A 42 7.94 12.40 0.42
CA ILE A 42 7.14 13.49 -0.15
C ILE A 42 7.38 14.83 0.58
N PRO A 43 7.10 15.98 -0.06
CA PRO A 43 7.20 17.29 0.60
C PRO A 43 6.37 17.34 1.89
N GLY A 44 6.99 17.72 3.01
CA GLY A 44 6.33 17.74 4.32
C GLY A 44 6.09 16.35 4.94
N GLY A 45 6.69 15.30 4.38
CA GLY A 45 6.44 13.90 4.71
C GLY A 45 6.54 13.55 6.20
N ALA A 46 7.54 14.08 6.91
CA ALA A 46 7.67 13.84 8.35
C ALA A 46 6.45 14.34 9.14
N ALA A 47 5.88 15.49 8.78
CA ALA A 47 4.68 16.02 9.41
C ALA A 47 3.42 15.22 9.03
N HIS A 48 3.35 14.73 7.78
CA HIS A 48 2.29 13.83 7.33
C HIS A 48 2.35 12.50 8.08
N ALA A 49 3.51 11.85 8.15
CA ALA A 49 3.71 10.59 8.88
C ALA A 49 3.33 10.74 10.36
N TRP A 50 3.71 11.85 11.00
CA TRP A 50 3.35 12.12 12.39
C TRP A 50 1.83 12.24 12.60
N ARG A 51 1.10 12.96 11.71
CA ARG A 51 -0.37 13.07 11.80
C ARG A 51 -1.03 11.71 11.56
N PHE A 52 -0.59 10.99 10.53
CA PHE A 52 -1.11 9.68 10.17
C PHE A 52 -0.97 8.68 11.33
N LEU A 53 0.22 8.59 11.93
CA LEU A 53 0.48 7.69 13.07
C LEU A 53 -0.34 8.05 14.31
N ARG A 54 -0.67 9.33 14.49
CA ARG A 54 -1.57 9.78 15.57
C ARG A 54 -3.05 9.57 15.29
N GLY A 55 -3.43 9.14 14.10
CA GLY A 55 -4.82 9.03 13.70
C GLY A 55 -5.55 10.36 13.62
N VAL A 56 -4.84 11.43 13.24
CA VAL A 56 -5.40 12.79 13.04
C VAL A 56 -5.22 13.29 11.61
N ASP A 57 -4.93 12.39 10.70
CA ASP A 57 -4.91 12.63 9.26
C ASP A 57 -6.31 12.38 8.65
N THR A 58 -6.47 12.77 7.39
CA THR A 58 -7.70 12.52 6.62
C THR A 58 -7.81 11.09 6.09
N THR A 59 -6.77 10.26 6.32
CA THR A 59 -6.69 8.86 5.88
C THR A 59 -6.94 7.93 7.07
N PRO A 60 -8.18 7.44 7.29
CA PRO A 60 -8.51 6.61 8.45
C PRO A 60 -7.81 5.25 8.36
N LEU A 61 -6.92 4.95 9.31
CA LEU A 61 -6.25 3.67 9.42
C LEU A 61 -5.71 3.39 10.83
N CYS A 62 -4.93 4.31 11.41
CA CYS A 62 -4.29 4.10 12.71
C CYS A 62 -5.25 4.23 13.89
N GLU A 63 -6.29 5.08 13.77
CA GLU A 63 -7.29 5.39 14.81
C GLU A 63 -8.48 4.40 14.88
N LEU A 64 -8.46 3.33 14.12
CA LEU A 64 -9.59 2.39 14.02
C LEU A 64 -9.89 1.60 15.31
N GLY A 65 -9.07 1.78 16.35
CA GLY A 65 -9.24 1.10 17.62
C GLY A 65 -8.58 -0.30 17.67
N TRP A 66 -7.41 -0.44 17.06
CA TRP A 66 -6.60 -1.67 17.10
C TRP A 66 -6.27 -2.08 18.53
N LYS A 67 -6.23 -3.40 18.83
CA LYS A 67 -5.77 -3.94 20.11
C LYS A 67 -4.36 -3.45 20.46
N SER A 68 -3.49 -3.45 19.48
CA SER A 68 -2.15 -2.88 19.56
C SER A 68 -1.74 -2.34 18.21
N LEU A 69 -1.01 -1.24 18.19
CA LEU A 69 -0.48 -0.61 17.00
C LEU A 69 1.02 -0.33 17.20
N GLY A 70 1.85 -0.98 16.42
CA GLY A 70 3.29 -0.74 16.36
C GLY A 70 3.69 -0.02 15.08
N VAL A 71 4.91 0.49 15.03
CA VAL A 71 5.51 1.10 13.83
C VAL A 71 6.65 0.23 13.34
N LEU A 72 6.66 -0.08 12.05
CA LEU A 72 7.75 -0.74 11.35
C LEU A 72 8.37 0.24 10.35
N GLU A 73 9.46 0.89 10.73
CA GLU A 73 10.17 1.83 9.85
C GLU A 73 11.23 1.09 9.04
N LEU A 74 10.98 0.93 7.73
CA LEU A 74 11.79 0.08 6.86
C LEU A 74 13.23 0.57 6.72
N THR A 75 13.47 1.88 6.82
CA THR A 75 14.81 2.46 6.72
C THR A 75 15.72 2.07 7.87
N ALA A 76 15.16 1.69 9.01
CA ALA A 76 15.90 1.24 10.18
C ALA A 76 16.25 -0.26 10.15
N LEU A 77 15.46 -1.09 9.46
CA LEU A 77 15.58 -2.54 9.50
C LEU A 77 16.96 -3.08 9.08
N PRO A 78 17.66 -2.52 8.06
CA PRO A 78 19.00 -3.00 7.71
C PRO A 78 20.04 -2.88 8.85
N SER A 79 19.76 -2.08 9.87
CA SER A 79 20.63 -1.93 11.06
C SER A 79 20.17 -2.79 12.26
N ILE A 80 19.08 -3.55 12.10
CA ILE A 80 18.48 -4.36 13.16
C ILE A 80 18.56 -5.83 12.75
N ASN A 81 18.95 -6.72 13.69
CA ASN A 81 18.96 -8.16 13.42
C ASN A 81 17.54 -8.65 13.05
N GLU A 82 17.43 -9.44 12.00
CA GLU A 82 16.17 -10.04 11.53
C GLU A 82 15.45 -10.83 12.63
N GLU A 83 16.17 -11.51 13.51
CA GLU A 83 15.61 -12.23 14.66
C GLU A 83 14.79 -11.32 15.60
N GLN A 84 14.97 -10.00 15.54
CA GLN A 84 14.28 -9.04 16.39
C GLN A 84 12.98 -8.53 15.76
N TRP A 85 12.92 -8.37 14.42
CA TRP A 85 11.75 -7.77 13.77
C TRP A 85 10.90 -8.76 12.97
N VAL A 86 11.48 -9.82 12.39
CA VAL A 86 10.73 -10.82 11.61
C VAL A 86 9.63 -11.49 12.44
N PRO A 87 9.87 -11.95 13.70
CA PRO A 87 8.81 -12.52 14.52
C PRO A 87 7.69 -11.53 14.84
N MET A 88 7.97 -10.23 14.93
CA MET A 88 6.95 -9.20 15.14
C MET A 88 6.02 -9.09 13.92
N VAL A 89 6.59 -9.11 12.71
CA VAL A 89 5.83 -9.07 11.46
C VAL A 89 4.99 -10.34 11.31
N GLN A 90 5.58 -11.51 11.55
CA GLN A 90 4.88 -12.81 11.47
C GLN A 90 3.77 -12.97 12.50
N GLY A 91 3.90 -12.34 13.66
CA GLY A 91 2.92 -12.38 14.75
C GLY A 91 1.84 -11.31 14.70
N THR A 92 1.84 -10.42 13.69
CA THR A 92 0.83 -9.38 13.56
C THR A 92 -0.35 -9.83 12.71
N ASP A 93 -1.55 -9.34 13.03
CA ASP A 93 -2.77 -9.63 12.26
C ASP A 93 -2.87 -8.77 11.00
N ALA A 94 -2.33 -7.55 11.04
CA ALA A 94 -2.38 -6.62 9.91
C ALA A 94 -1.07 -5.84 9.71
N LEU A 95 -0.69 -5.65 8.44
CA LEU A 95 0.32 -4.70 7.99
C LEU A 95 -0.38 -3.52 7.34
N LEU A 96 -0.23 -2.32 7.91
CA LEU A 96 -0.87 -1.09 7.47
C LEU A 96 0.16 -0.25 6.71
N VAL A 97 0.14 -0.31 5.38
CA VAL A 97 1.15 0.32 4.54
C VAL A 97 0.64 1.65 4.01
N ALA A 98 1.24 2.71 4.50
CA ALA A 98 0.87 4.08 4.15
C ALA A 98 1.18 4.45 2.69
N GLY A 99 0.57 5.52 2.23
CA GLY A 99 0.85 6.16 0.96
C GLY A 99 2.18 6.91 0.93
N GLY A 100 2.32 7.81 -0.04
CA GLY A 100 3.51 8.62 -0.25
C GLY A 100 4.19 8.32 -1.59
N ASP A 101 5.52 8.29 -1.61
CA ASP A 101 6.30 7.95 -2.79
C ASP A 101 6.42 6.43 -2.98
N VAL A 102 5.89 5.92 -4.08
CA VAL A 102 5.84 4.48 -4.35
C VAL A 102 7.21 3.90 -4.68
N LEU A 103 8.09 4.68 -5.35
CA LEU A 103 9.43 4.25 -5.70
C LEU A 103 10.29 4.09 -4.44
N TYR A 104 10.23 5.07 -3.55
CA TYR A 104 10.91 5.06 -2.27
C TYR A 104 10.42 3.89 -1.38
N LEU A 105 9.10 3.71 -1.32
CA LEU A 105 8.50 2.60 -0.56
C LEU A 105 8.96 1.24 -1.11
N CYS A 106 8.88 1.02 -2.43
CA CYS A 106 9.30 -0.22 -3.07
C CYS A 106 10.80 -0.50 -2.85
N TYR A 107 11.62 0.54 -2.98
CA TYR A 107 13.05 0.44 -2.70
C TYR A 107 13.30 -0.07 -1.28
N TRP A 108 12.71 0.58 -0.27
CA TRP A 108 12.93 0.20 1.12
C TRP A 108 12.28 -1.13 1.51
N MET A 109 11.16 -1.53 0.90
CA MET A 109 10.63 -2.89 1.08
C MET A 109 11.63 -3.96 0.65
N ARG A 110 12.37 -3.72 -0.45
CA ARG A 110 13.43 -4.63 -0.90
C ARG A 110 14.68 -4.57 -0.04
N GLN A 111 15.17 -3.36 0.27
CA GLN A 111 16.40 -3.19 1.05
C GLN A 111 16.28 -3.67 2.50
N SER A 112 15.09 -3.63 3.06
CA SER A 112 14.82 -4.11 4.42
C SER A 112 14.64 -5.62 4.51
N GLY A 113 14.51 -6.33 3.38
CA GLY A 113 14.14 -7.75 3.35
C GLY A 113 12.64 -8.01 3.50
N LEU A 114 11.82 -6.97 3.75
CA LEU A 114 10.38 -7.16 3.92
C LEU A 114 9.72 -7.71 2.64
N ALA A 115 10.19 -7.30 1.45
CA ALA A 115 9.64 -7.77 0.17
C ALA A 115 9.75 -9.29 0.02
N ASP A 116 10.82 -9.90 0.52
CA ASP A 116 11.05 -11.34 0.48
C ASP A 116 10.23 -12.07 1.56
N LEU A 117 9.98 -11.42 2.69
CA LEU A 117 9.19 -11.97 3.79
C LEU A 117 7.67 -11.98 3.49
N LEU A 118 7.15 -10.98 2.76
CA LEU A 118 5.70 -10.84 2.52
C LEU A 118 5.04 -12.11 1.95
N PRO A 119 5.59 -12.81 0.93
CA PRO A 119 4.99 -14.05 0.41
C PRO A 119 4.96 -15.21 1.41
N GLU A 120 5.82 -15.17 2.43
CA GLU A 120 5.97 -16.20 3.45
C GLU A 120 5.07 -15.98 4.68
N LEU A 121 4.40 -14.83 4.76
CA LEU A 121 3.52 -14.50 5.88
C LEU A 121 2.31 -15.44 5.96
N PRO A 122 1.76 -15.66 7.17
CA PRO A 122 0.55 -16.46 7.36
C PRO A 122 -0.59 -16.01 6.44
N ARG A 123 -1.41 -16.97 5.98
CA ARG A 123 -2.57 -16.69 5.12
C ARG A 123 -3.59 -15.75 5.77
N GLU A 124 -3.64 -15.75 7.08
CA GLU A 124 -4.54 -14.93 7.91
C GLU A 124 -4.09 -13.48 7.98
N THR A 125 -2.80 -13.19 7.79
CA THR A 125 -2.28 -11.82 7.81
C THR A 125 -2.91 -10.97 6.72
N VAL A 126 -3.41 -9.79 7.10
CA VAL A 126 -4.05 -8.83 6.19
C VAL A 126 -3.07 -7.70 5.86
N TYR A 127 -2.72 -7.55 4.59
CA TYR A 127 -2.02 -6.37 4.08
C TYR A 127 -3.05 -5.30 3.72
N VAL A 128 -3.01 -4.16 4.39
CA VAL A 128 -3.85 -3.00 4.08
C VAL A 128 -2.98 -1.93 3.43
N GLY A 129 -3.16 -1.71 2.13
CA GLY A 129 -2.44 -0.68 1.37
C GLY A 129 -3.25 0.60 1.25
N VAL A 130 -2.57 1.75 1.29
CA VAL A 130 -3.14 3.06 1.00
C VAL A 130 -2.35 3.72 -0.12
N SER A 131 -3.00 4.09 -1.23
CA SER A 131 -2.35 4.81 -2.34
C SER A 131 -1.07 4.11 -2.81
N ALA A 132 0.12 4.69 -2.61
CA ALA A 132 1.41 4.06 -2.90
C ALA A 132 1.56 2.69 -2.22
N GLY A 133 1.03 2.50 -1.00
CA GLY A 133 0.98 1.21 -0.31
C GLY A 133 0.13 0.16 -1.04
N SER A 134 -0.86 0.57 -1.82
CA SER A 134 -1.63 -0.31 -2.70
C SER A 134 -0.90 -0.58 -4.02
N MET A 135 -0.23 0.42 -4.57
CA MET A 135 0.48 0.30 -5.84
C MET A 135 1.73 -0.59 -5.73
N VAL A 136 2.44 -0.54 -4.60
CA VAL A 136 3.73 -1.23 -4.44
C VAL A 136 3.63 -2.75 -4.53
N VAL A 137 2.48 -3.35 -4.23
CA VAL A 137 2.25 -4.80 -4.32
C VAL A 137 1.83 -5.27 -5.71
N THR A 138 1.56 -4.36 -6.64
CA THR A 138 1.21 -4.66 -8.05
C THR A 138 2.45 -5.08 -8.86
N PRO A 139 2.30 -5.57 -10.10
CA PRO A 139 3.45 -5.93 -10.94
C PRO A 139 4.31 -4.73 -11.35
N ASN A 140 3.67 -3.57 -11.57
CA ASN A 140 4.33 -2.31 -11.92
C ASN A 140 3.54 -1.12 -11.39
N PHE A 141 4.17 0.02 -11.25
CA PHE A 141 3.55 1.26 -10.78
C PHE A 141 3.54 2.39 -11.84
N GLY A 142 3.94 2.09 -13.08
CA GLY A 142 3.88 3.02 -14.21
C GLY A 142 4.86 4.21 -14.14
N GLU A 143 5.68 4.29 -13.09
CA GLU A 143 6.72 5.28 -12.90
C GLU A 143 8.09 4.59 -12.90
N THR A 144 9.14 5.33 -13.27
CA THR A 144 10.50 4.81 -13.30
C THR A 144 11.41 5.57 -12.35
N TYR A 145 12.50 4.94 -11.91
CA TYR A 145 13.51 5.61 -11.10
C TYR A 145 14.31 6.69 -11.88
N ASP A 146 14.12 6.78 -13.20
CA ASP A 146 14.74 7.82 -14.03
C ASP A 146 14.11 9.18 -13.72
N GLY A 147 14.81 10.05 -13.03
CA GLY A 147 14.30 11.35 -12.58
C GLY A 147 13.82 11.42 -11.14
N TRP A 148 13.97 10.34 -10.39
CA TRP A 148 13.64 10.31 -8.96
C TRP A 148 14.50 11.31 -8.16
N PHE A 149 13.85 12.22 -7.43
CA PHE A 149 14.47 13.35 -6.76
C PHE A 149 15.19 13.03 -5.43
N CYS A 150 15.22 11.81 -4.96
CA CYS A 150 16.07 11.44 -3.83
C CYS A 150 17.54 11.54 -4.23
N ARG A 151 18.29 12.29 -3.46
CA ARG A 151 19.66 12.78 -3.69
C ARG A 151 20.76 11.71 -3.86
N GLU A 152 20.48 10.55 -4.13
CA GLU A 152 21.26 9.39 -4.56
C GLU A 152 20.28 8.20 -4.45
N PRO A 153 19.81 7.64 -5.56
CA PRO A 153 19.24 6.32 -5.44
C PRO A 153 20.38 5.47 -4.87
N PRO A 154 20.21 4.85 -3.70
CA PRO A 154 21.16 3.86 -3.28
C PRO A 154 21.24 2.87 -4.43
N ALA A 155 22.40 2.27 -4.65
CA ALA A 155 22.66 1.37 -5.77
C ALA A 155 21.54 0.31 -5.86
N SER A 156 20.46 0.62 -6.57
CA SER A 156 19.37 -0.30 -6.77
C SER A 156 19.83 -1.28 -7.84
N ASN A 157 19.77 -2.58 -7.56
CA ASN A 157 19.97 -3.62 -8.56
C ASN A 157 18.83 -3.66 -9.60
N LEU A 158 17.93 -2.63 -9.60
CA LEU A 158 16.87 -2.50 -10.56
C LEU A 158 17.42 -1.93 -11.87
N PRO A 159 17.05 -2.52 -13.01
CA PRO A 159 17.44 -1.99 -14.32
C PRO A 159 16.96 -0.54 -14.44
N LYS A 160 17.82 0.32 -15.03
CA LYS A 160 17.47 1.70 -15.37
C LYS A 160 16.19 1.70 -16.21
N GLY A 161 15.24 2.58 -15.90
CA GLY A 161 13.93 2.63 -16.56
C GLY A 161 12.94 1.55 -16.13
N SER A 162 13.24 0.79 -15.06
CA SER A 162 12.30 -0.22 -14.54
C SER A 162 11.17 0.45 -13.74
N ASP A 163 9.95 0.01 -14.00
CA ASP A 163 8.74 0.35 -13.24
C ASP A 163 8.23 -0.86 -12.40
N ARG A 164 9.07 -1.89 -12.22
CA ARG A 164 8.69 -3.13 -11.53
C ARG A 164 8.47 -2.89 -10.05
N ALA A 165 7.24 -3.17 -9.61
CA ALA A 165 6.83 -3.25 -8.22
C ALA A 165 7.05 -4.67 -7.65
N LEU A 166 6.39 -5.05 -6.56
CA LEU A 166 6.63 -6.34 -5.90
C LEU A 166 5.95 -7.53 -6.59
N GLY A 167 4.85 -7.32 -7.32
CA GLY A 167 4.16 -8.37 -8.08
C GLY A 167 3.48 -9.42 -7.18
N LEU A 168 2.88 -9.00 -6.08
CA LEU A 168 2.15 -9.89 -5.16
C LEU A 168 0.68 -10.08 -5.57
N VAL A 169 0.19 -9.28 -6.51
CA VAL A 169 -1.12 -9.40 -7.15
C VAL A 169 -0.97 -9.27 -8.68
N ASP A 170 -1.92 -9.83 -9.45
CA ASP A 170 -1.86 -9.92 -10.93
C ASP A 170 -2.64 -8.78 -11.62
N PHE A 171 -2.71 -7.61 -11.01
CA PHE A 171 -3.37 -6.42 -11.55
C PHE A 171 -2.66 -5.16 -11.07
N SER A 172 -2.91 -4.04 -11.74
CA SER A 172 -2.42 -2.72 -11.35
C SER A 172 -3.52 -1.88 -10.70
N VAL A 173 -3.12 -0.94 -9.84
CA VAL A 173 -4.02 -0.01 -9.16
C VAL A 173 -3.67 1.41 -9.56
N PHE A 174 -4.67 2.16 -10.03
CA PHE A 174 -4.62 3.61 -10.25
C PHE A 174 -5.49 4.27 -9.18
N PRO A 175 -4.89 4.81 -8.10
CA PRO A 175 -5.62 5.36 -6.97
C PRO A 175 -6.08 6.80 -7.21
N HIS A 176 -6.93 7.31 -6.32
CA HIS A 176 -7.41 8.70 -6.29
C HIS A 176 -8.11 9.14 -7.57
N LEU A 177 -8.89 8.22 -8.18
CA LEU A 177 -9.65 8.52 -9.41
C LEU A 177 -10.56 9.73 -9.17
N ASP A 178 -10.45 10.73 -10.06
CA ASP A 178 -11.23 11.98 -10.06
C ASP A 178 -11.17 12.77 -8.72
N TYR A 179 -10.07 12.61 -7.96
CA TYR A 179 -9.86 13.39 -6.74
C TYR A 179 -9.55 14.85 -7.06
N PRO A 180 -10.26 15.83 -6.47
CA PRO A 180 -10.15 17.24 -6.88
C PRO A 180 -8.74 17.84 -6.75
N SER A 181 -7.94 17.37 -5.78
CA SER A 181 -6.56 17.86 -5.59
C SER A 181 -5.53 17.19 -6.53
N PHE A 182 -5.93 16.16 -7.28
CA PHE A 182 -5.10 15.47 -8.26
C PHE A 182 -5.80 15.47 -9.63
N PRO A 183 -5.88 16.62 -10.33
CA PRO A 183 -6.64 16.73 -11.58
C PRO A 183 -6.12 15.81 -12.69
N GLU A 184 -4.86 15.37 -12.60
CA GLU A 184 -4.28 14.36 -13.48
C GLU A 184 -4.82 12.95 -13.24
N ASN A 185 -5.43 12.66 -12.10
CA ASN A 185 -6.00 11.34 -11.80
C ASN A 185 -7.41 11.16 -12.40
N SER A 186 -7.64 11.72 -13.57
CA SER A 186 -8.90 11.57 -14.30
C SER A 186 -9.08 10.19 -14.94
N LEU A 187 -10.33 9.81 -15.22
CA LEU A 187 -10.64 8.56 -15.91
C LEU A 187 -9.90 8.42 -17.25
N ALA A 188 -9.76 9.52 -18.03
CA ALA A 188 -9.03 9.50 -19.30
C ALA A 188 -7.53 9.25 -19.12
N ASN A 189 -6.94 9.72 -18.02
CA ASN A 189 -5.54 9.45 -17.70
C ASN A 189 -5.37 8.02 -17.19
N ALA A 190 -6.30 7.52 -16.39
CA ALA A 190 -6.33 6.12 -15.95
C ALA A 190 -6.38 5.15 -17.13
N GLU A 191 -7.22 5.43 -18.14
CA GLU A 191 -7.30 4.63 -19.37
C GLU A 191 -5.98 4.64 -20.15
N ARG A 192 -5.37 5.83 -20.32
CA ARG A 192 -4.05 5.95 -20.99
C ARG A 192 -2.93 5.27 -20.23
N TRP A 193 -3.00 5.28 -18.92
CA TRP A 193 -2.05 4.59 -18.06
C TRP A 193 -2.23 3.07 -18.18
N ALA A 194 -3.46 2.58 -18.07
CA ALA A 194 -3.80 1.17 -18.19
C ALA A 194 -3.39 0.56 -19.55
N ALA A 195 -3.54 1.32 -20.64
CA ALA A 195 -3.16 0.88 -21.99
C ALA A 195 -1.66 0.59 -22.16
N LYS A 196 -0.82 1.02 -21.22
CA LYS A 196 0.63 0.76 -21.25
C LYS A 196 1.02 -0.52 -20.51
N GLY A 197 0.14 -1.02 -19.64
CA GLY A 197 0.43 -2.16 -18.78
C GLY A 197 -0.01 -3.50 -19.38
N PRO A 198 0.66 -4.60 -19.01
CA PRO A 198 0.33 -5.95 -19.51
C PRO A 198 -0.76 -6.64 -18.69
N VAL A 199 -1.26 -6.02 -17.61
CA VAL A 199 -2.22 -6.61 -16.66
C VAL A 199 -3.48 -5.76 -16.53
N PRO A 200 -4.61 -6.31 -16.05
CA PRO A 200 -5.79 -5.52 -15.75
C PRO A 200 -5.47 -4.38 -14.78
N THR A 201 -6.07 -3.23 -14.99
CA THR A 201 -5.92 -2.06 -14.11
C THR A 201 -7.24 -1.70 -13.47
N TYR A 202 -7.23 -1.51 -12.16
CA TYR A 202 -8.35 -0.95 -11.42
C TYR A 202 -8.06 0.52 -11.11
N ALA A 203 -8.81 1.43 -11.72
CA ALA A 203 -8.86 2.82 -11.32
C ALA A 203 -9.93 2.96 -10.24
N ILE A 204 -9.53 3.43 -9.06
CA ILE A 204 -10.38 3.48 -7.86
C ILE A 204 -10.35 4.87 -7.23
N ASP A 205 -11.51 5.37 -6.84
CA ASP A 205 -11.64 6.60 -6.07
C ASP A 205 -11.35 6.38 -4.58
N ASP A 206 -11.48 7.44 -3.78
CA ASP A 206 -11.20 7.41 -2.35
C ASP A 206 -12.29 6.67 -1.52
N GLN A 207 -13.39 6.22 -2.15
CA GLN A 207 -14.45 5.42 -1.53
C GLN A 207 -14.43 3.95 -1.97
N THR A 208 -13.33 3.51 -2.60
CA THR A 208 -13.21 2.17 -3.19
C THR A 208 -11.97 1.45 -2.67
N ALA A 209 -12.13 0.15 -2.43
CA ALA A 209 -11.04 -0.79 -2.12
C ALA A 209 -11.11 -2.04 -3.00
N ILE A 210 -9.97 -2.70 -3.18
CA ILE A 210 -9.86 -4.01 -3.79
C ILE A 210 -9.49 -5.02 -2.71
N LYS A 211 -10.38 -5.96 -2.44
CA LYS A 211 -10.16 -7.07 -1.51
C LYS A 211 -9.65 -8.28 -2.30
N VAL A 212 -8.57 -8.91 -1.82
CA VAL A 212 -8.04 -10.15 -2.38
C VAL A 212 -7.90 -11.20 -1.28
N ILE A 213 -8.60 -12.32 -1.44
CA ILE A 213 -8.53 -13.47 -0.53
C ILE A 213 -8.36 -14.72 -1.37
N ASP A 214 -7.32 -15.50 -1.12
CA ASP A 214 -6.98 -16.74 -1.84
C ASP A 214 -7.00 -16.58 -3.38
N GLY A 215 -6.53 -15.42 -3.86
CA GLY A 215 -6.49 -15.07 -5.28
C GLY A 215 -7.82 -14.56 -5.86
N ALA A 216 -8.93 -14.64 -5.12
CA ALA A 216 -10.20 -14.06 -5.54
C ALA A 216 -10.19 -12.55 -5.33
N VAL A 217 -10.50 -11.78 -6.39
CA VAL A 217 -10.53 -10.32 -6.40
C VAL A 217 -11.97 -9.83 -6.34
N GLU A 218 -12.26 -8.99 -5.34
CA GLU A 218 -13.55 -8.33 -5.16
C GLU A 218 -13.35 -6.82 -5.03
N VAL A 219 -14.18 -6.03 -5.70
CA VAL A 219 -14.22 -4.57 -5.53
C VAL A 219 -15.27 -4.21 -4.49
N VAL A 220 -14.86 -3.49 -3.45
CA VAL A 220 -15.72 -2.98 -2.38
C VAL A 220 -15.79 -1.47 -2.53
N SER A 221 -16.99 -0.91 -2.78
CA SER A 221 -17.10 0.50 -3.12
C SER A 221 -18.43 1.12 -2.67
N GLU A 222 -18.35 2.34 -2.16
CA GLU A 222 -19.47 3.27 -2.00
C GLU A 222 -19.34 4.49 -2.96
N GLY A 223 -18.31 4.45 -3.82
CA GLY A 223 -18.00 5.47 -4.81
C GLY A 223 -18.02 4.94 -6.24
N HIS A 224 -17.02 5.34 -7.02
CA HIS A 224 -16.90 4.93 -8.42
C HIS A 224 -15.51 4.37 -8.73
N TRP A 225 -15.50 3.43 -9.66
CA TRP A 225 -14.27 2.76 -10.09
C TRP A 225 -14.43 2.25 -11.53
N LYS A 226 -13.30 1.93 -12.16
CA LYS A 226 -13.28 1.34 -13.49
C LYS A 226 -12.20 0.27 -13.58
N ARG A 227 -12.54 -0.87 -14.16
CA ARG A 227 -11.57 -1.89 -14.57
C ARG A 227 -11.26 -1.75 -16.04
N PHE A 228 -10.00 -1.66 -16.39
CA PHE A 228 -9.49 -1.76 -17.74
C PHE A 228 -8.83 -3.13 -17.92
N VAL A 229 -9.03 -3.72 -19.09
CA VAL A 229 -8.45 -5.02 -19.47
C VAL A 229 -7.50 -4.76 -20.63
N PRO A 230 -6.28 -5.34 -20.65
CA PRO A 230 -5.32 -5.21 -21.76
C PRO A 230 -5.90 -5.60 -23.10
#